data_77e5e2b62be5cc59f2be8524aa6e0d2d
#
_entry.id   77e5e2b62be5cc59f2be8524aa6e0d2d
#
_cell.length_a   1.000
_cell.length_b   1.000
_cell.length_c   1.000
_cell.angle_alpha   90.00
_cell.angle_beta   90.00
_cell.angle_gamma   90.00
#
_symmetry.space_group_name_H-M   'P 1'
#
loop_
_entity.id
_entity.type
_entity.pdbx_description
1 polymer ?
#
loop_
_entity_poly.entity_id
_entity_poly.type
_entity_poly.pdbx_seq_one_letter_code
_entity_poly.pdbx_strand_id
1 'polypeptide(L)'
;MKDKIAIVVQRYGLEINGGAELHARLLAEKLSAIYDIEIITTCAVEYQFWDNYYPEGIEVINDIKVRRFKTLKKDLKKFNRLSKFVRNLHKYGRQKLNLKNFPYLLFKKIKYNKKKFIFADWLEAQGPFSTDLTDFIKAEKDNYRAFIFFTYLYHPTNIGIKEVAEKSILIPTAHDEPQFYLDGYAQLFSCPEFIMYNTQTEKDFVEKVYPQSKKIKSDIAGIGFDDYDMAVTQLPEDFQAKKYFIYIGRIVEDKGCVMMIEYFRNFKKNHPECTDIKLVLVGKNSLDEKLTQADDIILTGFADDLLKNTLLKNACALIMPSFYESLSLITLEAMIMEIPVIVNRNCEVLYAHIEKSDTGKSFRNNSEFSEALLFYLKQNNKDLLTEGAKAKNYVLKNYSWNTVINKYDSVIKSL
;
A
#
# COMPACT_ATOMS: atom_id res chain seq x y z
N MET A 1 18.74 29.83 0.34
CA MET A 1 18.77 28.44 0.89
C MET A 1 17.44 27.81 0.57
N LYS A 2 17.40 26.49 0.28
CA LYS A 2 16.13 25.77 0.15
C LYS A 2 15.50 25.62 1.54
N ASP A 3 14.17 25.70 1.63
CA ASP A 3 13.46 25.40 2.86
C ASP A 3 13.62 23.94 3.22
N LYS A 4 13.78 23.66 4.52
CA LYS A 4 14.00 22.32 5.02
C LYS A 4 12.69 21.63 5.34
N ILE A 5 12.48 20.42 4.80
CA ILE A 5 11.29 19.61 4.96
C ILE A 5 11.64 18.25 5.56
N ALA A 6 10.91 17.83 6.58
CA ALA A 6 11.03 16.49 7.15
C ALA A 6 10.00 15.54 6.52
N ILE A 7 10.44 14.35 6.13
CA ILE A 7 9.54 13.23 5.77
C ILE A 7 9.68 12.15 6.83
N VAL A 8 8.59 11.88 7.54
CA VAL A 8 8.54 10.90 8.64
C VAL A 8 7.89 9.62 8.14
N VAL A 9 8.67 8.56 8.15
CA VAL A 9 8.22 7.22 7.70
C VAL A 9 8.80 6.14 8.61
N GLN A 10 8.07 5.06 8.83
CA GLN A 10 8.44 4.01 9.79
C GLN A 10 9.74 3.27 9.45
N ARG A 11 10.06 3.13 8.16
CA ARG A 11 11.27 2.48 7.63
C ARG A 11 11.69 3.19 6.35
N TYR A 12 12.99 3.20 6.07
CA TYR A 12 13.53 3.80 4.85
C TYR A 12 14.84 3.12 4.45
N GLY A 13 15.01 2.78 3.17
CA GLY A 13 16.20 2.11 2.62
C GLY A 13 15.95 1.62 1.19
N LEU A 14 17.01 1.34 0.45
CA LEU A 14 16.92 0.87 -0.94
C LEU A 14 16.34 -0.54 -1.02
N GLU A 15 16.61 -1.37 -0.02
CA GLU A 15 16.11 -2.74 0.10
C GLU A 15 14.71 -2.85 0.70
N ILE A 16 14.09 -1.72 1.10
CA ILE A 16 12.76 -1.71 1.70
C ILE A 16 11.71 -1.51 0.61
N ASN A 17 10.91 -2.56 0.35
CA ASN A 17 9.96 -2.63 -0.76
C ASN A 17 8.49 -2.55 -0.32
N GLY A 18 8.18 -1.84 0.76
CA GLY A 18 6.81 -1.52 1.14
C GLY A 18 6.25 -0.38 0.27
N GLY A 19 4.96 -0.46 -0.09
CA GLY A 19 4.37 0.59 -0.96
C GLY A 19 4.44 1.99 -0.37
N ALA A 20 4.21 2.16 0.94
CA ALA A 20 4.30 3.45 1.61
C ALA A 20 5.76 3.95 1.71
N GLU A 21 6.70 3.05 1.96
CA GLU A 21 8.13 3.35 2.05
C GLU A 21 8.72 3.72 0.67
N LEU A 22 8.33 2.99 -0.37
CA LEU A 22 8.70 3.33 -1.75
C LEU A 22 8.12 4.69 -2.15
N HIS A 23 6.85 4.94 -1.83
CA HIS A 23 6.22 6.25 -2.06
C HIS A 23 6.98 7.38 -1.33
N ALA A 24 7.32 7.19 -0.05
CA ALA A 24 8.09 8.18 0.70
C ALA A 24 9.46 8.45 0.06
N ARG A 25 10.15 7.40 -0.43
CA ARG A 25 11.45 7.53 -1.09
C ARG A 25 11.35 8.31 -2.39
N LEU A 26 10.45 7.92 -3.29
CA LEU A 26 10.29 8.59 -4.57
C LEU A 26 9.82 10.03 -4.41
N LEU A 27 8.91 10.31 -3.46
CA LEU A 27 8.50 11.67 -3.14
C LEU A 27 9.67 12.51 -2.62
N ALA A 28 10.50 11.96 -1.72
CA ALA A 28 11.69 12.63 -1.20
C ALA A 28 12.67 12.99 -2.32
N GLU A 29 12.98 12.03 -3.20
CA GLU A 29 13.87 12.22 -4.35
C GLU A 29 13.37 13.30 -5.30
N LYS A 30 12.08 13.36 -5.57
CA LYS A 30 11.51 14.40 -6.45
C LYS A 30 11.42 15.78 -5.78
N LEU A 31 11.04 15.84 -4.50
CA LEU A 31 11.01 17.09 -3.73
C LEU A 31 12.40 17.67 -3.46
N SER A 32 13.47 16.84 -3.43
CA SER A 32 14.85 17.33 -3.20
C SER A 32 15.34 18.29 -4.30
N ALA A 33 14.72 18.29 -5.47
CA ALA A 33 15.01 19.25 -6.52
C ALA A 33 14.69 20.70 -6.07
N ILE A 34 13.68 20.89 -5.21
CA ILE A 34 13.18 22.22 -4.79
C ILE A 34 13.34 22.51 -3.30
N TYR A 35 13.44 21.47 -2.45
CA TYR A 35 13.57 21.57 -0.99
C TYR A 35 14.83 20.87 -0.46
N ASP A 36 15.26 21.23 0.75
CA ASP A 36 16.24 20.47 1.53
C ASP A 36 15.48 19.36 2.31
N ILE A 37 15.56 18.13 1.85
CA ILE A 37 14.80 17.00 2.40
C ILE A 37 15.63 16.24 3.42
N GLU A 38 15.05 16.03 4.62
CA GLU A 38 15.56 15.10 5.61
C GLU A 38 14.51 14.02 5.92
N ILE A 39 14.91 12.74 5.80
CA ILE A 39 14.09 11.61 6.22
C ILE A 39 14.29 11.39 7.72
N ILE A 40 13.20 11.28 8.47
CA ILE A 40 13.17 10.90 9.87
C ILE A 40 12.54 9.52 9.98
N THR A 41 13.32 8.51 10.38
CA THR A 41 12.90 7.11 10.34
C THR A 41 13.50 6.29 11.48
N THR A 42 13.21 4.98 11.51
CA THR A 42 13.79 4.06 12.49
C THR A 42 14.94 3.23 11.91
N CYS A 43 15.66 2.53 12.79
CA CYS A 43 16.74 1.59 12.42
C CYS A 43 16.20 0.26 11.87
N ALA A 44 14.88 0.07 11.79
CA ALA A 44 14.28 -1.20 11.38
C ALA A 44 14.27 -1.38 9.85
N VAL A 45 14.59 -2.59 9.38
CA VAL A 45 14.48 -2.99 7.97
C VAL A 45 13.18 -3.72 7.67
N GLU A 46 12.59 -4.40 8.68
CA GLU A 46 11.38 -5.17 8.48
C GLU A 46 10.31 -4.80 9.53
N TYR A 47 9.03 -5.11 9.25
CA TYR A 47 7.88 -4.68 10.07
C TYR A 47 7.41 -5.73 11.09
N GLN A 48 7.93 -6.96 11.02
CA GLN A 48 7.44 -8.06 11.83
C GLN A 48 7.93 -7.96 13.28
N PHE A 49 9.22 -7.65 13.46
CA PHE A 49 9.87 -7.61 14.76
C PHE A 49 10.37 -6.22 15.15
N TRP A 50 10.56 -5.32 14.17
CA TRP A 50 11.18 -4.00 14.34
C TRP A 50 12.60 -4.07 14.87
N ASP A 51 13.37 -5.10 14.47
CA ASP A 51 14.76 -5.22 14.86
C ASP A 51 15.61 -4.08 14.27
N ASN A 52 16.49 -3.50 15.08
CA ASN A 52 17.39 -2.43 14.67
C ASN A 52 18.51 -2.99 13.79
N TYR A 53 18.28 -3.00 12.50
CA TYR A 53 19.20 -3.50 11.47
C TYR A 53 20.23 -2.42 11.07
N TYR A 54 19.73 -1.21 10.78
CA TYR A 54 20.60 -0.09 10.44
C TYR A 54 21.21 0.53 11.69
N PRO A 55 22.43 1.13 11.59
CA PRO A 55 22.99 1.92 12.67
C PRO A 55 22.13 3.16 12.96
N GLU A 56 22.09 3.55 14.22
CA GLU A 56 21.51 4.82 14.62
C GLU A 56 22.39 5.98 14.16
N GLY A 57 21.78 7.12 13.83
CA GLY A 57 22.48 8.32 13.42
C GLY A 57 22.05 8.84 12.06
N ILE A 58 22.98 9.43 11.33
CA ILE A 58 22.71 10.08 10.05
C ILE A 58 23.53 9.38 8.95
N GLU A 59 22.85 9.08 7.85
CA GLU A 59 23.46 8.62 6.61
C GLU A 59 22.89 9.39 5.41
N VAL A 60 23.43 9.18 4.23
CA VAL A 60 22.95 9.75 2.97
C VAL A 60 22.57 8.62 2.03
N ILE A 61 21.35 8.66 1.49
CA ILE A 61 20.84 7.71 0.49
C ILE A 61 20.31 8.53 -0.68
N ASN A 62 20.83 8.33 -1.90
CA ASN A 62 20.43 9.08 -3.10
C ASN A 62 20.43 10.61 -2.87
N ASP A 63 21.52 11.12 -2.28
CA ASP A 63 21.71 12.54 -1.92
C ASP A 63 20.73 13.11 -0.88
N ILE A 64 19.92 12.24 -0.25
CA ILE A 64 18.97 12.61 0.78
C ILE A 64 19.51 12.22 2.15
N LYS A 65 19.47 13.17 3.09
CA LYS A 65 19.83 12.94 4.48
C LYS A 65 18.78 12.06 5.17
N VAL A 66 19.23 10.97 5.76
CA VAL A 66 18.39 10.00 6.48
C VAL A 66 18.84 9.93 7.93
N ARG A 67 17.97 10.31 8.84
CA ARG A 67 18.20 10.23 10.29
C ARG A 67 17.44 9.05 10.87
N ARG A 68 18.16 8.16 11.54
CA ARG A 68 17.64 6.92 12.10
C ARG A 68 17.67 6.92 13.61
N PHE A 69 16.56 6.42 14.18
CA PHE A 69 16.41 6.26 15.61
C PHE A 69 16.15 4.79 15.95
N LYS A 70 16.68 4.34 17.09
CA LYS A 70 16.38 3.00 17.58
C LYS A 70 14.90 2.84 17.90
N THR A 71 14.41 1.65 17.72
CA THR A 71 13.06 1.23 18.11
C THR A 71 13.14 0.12 19.15
N LEU A 72 12.14 0.05 20.02
CA LEU A 72 12.00 -1.09 20.92
C LEU A 72 11.59 -2.33 20.14
N LYS A 73 12.18 -3.47 20.52
CA LYS A 73 11.80 -4.77 19.95
C LYS A 73 10.35 -5.07 20.21
N LYS A 74 9.64 -5.54 19.18
CA LYS A 74 8.22 -5.86 19.25
C LYS A 74 7.93 -7.03 20.19
N ASP A 75 7.06 -6.82 21.17
CA ASP A 75 6.49 -7.91 21.96
C ASP A 75 5.40 -8.63 21.14
N LEU A 76 5.77 -9.73 20.50
CA LEU A 76 4.85 -10.53 19.69
C LEU A 76 3.68 -11.10 20.47
N LYS A 77 3.86 -11.43 21.77
CA LYS A 77 2.77 -11.95 22.60
C LYS A 77 1.73 -10.86 22.85
N LYS A 78 2.18 -9.66 23.26
CA LYS A 78 1.32 -8.46 23.43
C LYS A 78 0.63 -8.12 22.12
N PHE A 79 1.38 -8.03 21.01
CA PHE A 79 0.86 -7.72 19.69
C PHE A 79 -0.21 -8.72 19.22
N ASN A 80 0.06 -10.03 19.27
CA ASN A 80 -0.88 -11.06 18.82
C ASN A 80 -2.17 -11.06 19.64
N ARG A 81 -2.06 -10.84 20.97
CA ARG A 81 -3.21 -10.71 21.86
C ARG A 81 -4.08 -9.51 21.49
N LEU A 82 -3.46 -8.34 21.29
CA LEU A 82 -4.17 -7.10 20.93
C LEU A 82 -4.75 -7.17 19.52
N SER A 83 -4.01 -7.68 18.54
CA SER A 83 -4.50 -7.88 17.17
C SER A 83 -5.72 -8.81 17.12
N LYS A 84 -5.68 -9.90 17.88
CA LYS A 84 -6.85 -10.78 18.03
C LYS A 84 -8.02 -10.05 18.67
N PHE A 85 -7.77 -9.20 19.66
CA PHE A 85 -8.82 -8.38 20.30
C PHE A 85 -9.43 -7.41 19.27
N VAL A 86 -8.61 -6.67 18.53
CA VAL A 86 -9.04 -5.69 17.50
C VAL A 86 -9.87 -6.37 16.41
N ARG A 87 -9.39 -7.49 15.84
CA ARG A 87 -10.17 -8.26 14.85
C ARG A 87 -11.53 -8.69 15.38
N ASN A 88 -11.59 -9.18 16.63
CA ASN A 88 -12.85 -9.60 17.24
C ASN A 88 -13.75 -8.40 17.57
N LEU A 89 -13.19 -7.28 18.04
CA LEU A 89 -13.94 -6.05 18.26
C LEU A 89 -14.60 -5.58 16.98
N HIS A 90 -13.87 -5.54 15.87
CA HIS A 90 -14.38 -5.19 14.55
C HIS A 90 -15.46 -6.18 14.08
N LYS A 91 -15.18 -7.48 14.13
CA LYS A 91 -16.10 -8.54 13.71
C LYS A 91 -17.43 -8.49 14.47
N TYR A 92 -17.38 -8.50 15.80
CA TYR A 92 -18.60 -8.57 16.64
C TYR A 92 -19.26 -7.22 16.86
N GLY A 93 -18.51 -6.13 16.78
CA GLY A 93 -19.04 -4.77 16.83
C GLY A 93 -20.06 -4.47 15.73
N ARG A 94 -19.77 -4.92 14.51
CA ARG A 94 -20.60 -4.71 13.31
C ARG A 94 -21.81 -5.64 13.20
N GLN A 95 -21.82 -6.78 13.91
CA GLN A 95 -22.93 -7.73 13.83
C GLN A 95 -24.18 -7.24 14.57
N LYS A 96 -25.35 -7.31 13.93
CA LYS A 96 -26.64 -7.00 14.57
C LYS A 96 -27.09 -8.16 15.46
N LEU A 97 -27.60 -7.83 16.65
CA LEU A 97 -28.25 -8.81 17.54
C LEU A 97 -29.56 -9.28 16.90
N ASN A 98 -29.79 -10.57 16.90
CA ASN A 98 -31.06 -11.19 16.51
C ASN A 98 -31.37 -12.38 17.42
N LEU A 99 -32.60 -12.90 17.39
CA LEU A 99 -33.06 -13.98 18.27
C LEU A 99 -32.18 -15.24 18.21
N LYS A 100 -31.61 -15.57 17.05
CA LYS A 100 -30.79 -16.78 16.87
C LYS A 100 -29.38 -16.66 17.46
N ASN A 101 -28.81 -15.43 17.51
CA ASN A 101 -27.43 -15.22 17.94
C ASN A 101 -27.33 -14.42 19.25
N PHE A 102 -28.46 -14.05 19.89
CA PHE A 102 -28.50 -13.09 20.98
C PHE A 102 -27.57 -13.43 22.17
N PRO A 103 -27.63 -14.61 22.81
CA PRO A 103 -26.76 -14.89 23.97
C PRO A 103 -25.28 -14.91 23.60
N TYR A 104 -24.94 -15.56 22.50
CA TYR A 104 -23.56 -15.70 22.04
C TYR A 104 -22.97 -14.34 21.63
N LEU A 105 -23.69 -13.58 20.81
CA LEU A 105 -23.21 -12.30 20.31
C LEU A 105 -23.16 -11.25 21.41
N LEU A 106 -24.12 -11.25 22.35
CA LEU A 106 -24.08 -10.37 23.53
C LEU A 106 -22.83 -10.66 24.37
N PHE A 107 -22.54 -11.92 24.67
CA PHE A 107 -21.32 -12.30 25.39
C PHE A 107 -20.06 -11.82 24.66
N LYS A 108 -19.98 -12.01 23.32
CA LYS A 108 -18.85 -11.54 22.53
C LYS A 108 -18.70 -10.03 22.52
N LYS A 109 -19.81 -9.27 22.42
CA LYS A 109 -19.81 -7.81 22.51
C LYS A 109 -19.36 -7.30 23.89
N ILE A 110 -19.75 -7.96 24.96
CA ILE A 110 -19.29 -7.62 26.33
C ILE A 110 -17.79 -7.96 26.48
N LYS A 111 -17.36 -9.12 25.98
CA LYS A 111 -15.95 -9.55 26.04
C LYS A 111 -15.03 -8.63 25.25
N TYR A 112 -15.43 -8.25 24.04
CA TYR A 112 -14.66 -7.39 23.13
C TYR A 112 -15.28 -5.99 23.09
N ASN A 113 -15.29 -5.31 24.24
CA ASN A 113 -15.80 -3.95 24.34
C ASN A 113 -14.65 -2.93 24.18
N LYS A 114 -14.89 -1.86 23.40
CA LYS A 114 -13.94 -0.74 23.20
C LYS A 114 -13.41 -0.17 24.53
N LYS A 115 -14.23 -0.09 25.57
CA LYS A 115 -13.84 0.42 26.91
C LYS A 115 -12.73 -0.40 27.59
N LYS A 116 -12.48 -1.64 27.14
CA LYS A 116 -11.42 -2.53 27.65
C LYS A 116 -10.14 -2.43 26.82
N PHE A 117 -10.10 -1.56 25.83
CA PHE A 117 -8.99 -1.43 24.91
C PHE A 117 -8.23 -0.13 25.18
N ILE A 118 -6.93 -0.23 25.43
CA ILE A 118 -6.05 0.92 25.64
C ILE A 118 -5.30 1.17 24.33
N PHE A 119 -5.59 2.29 23.68
CA PHE A 119 -5.01 2.62 22.37
C PHE A 119 -3.49 2.82 22.43
N ALA A 120 -2.96 3.38 23.53
CA ALA A 120 -1.52 3.52 23.72
C ALA A 120 -0.80 2.15 23.73
N ASP A 121 -1.37 1.13 24.37
CA ASP A 121 -0.85 -0.23 24.35
C ASP A 121 -0.84 -0.83 22.93
N TRP A 122 -1.83 -0.46 22.12
CA TRP A 122 -1.89 -0.87 20.72
C TRP A 122 -0.78 -0.23 19.90
N LEU A 123 -0.60 1.09 19.99
CA LEU A 123 0.46 1.81 19.25
C LEU A 123 1.85 1.28 19.61
N GLU A 124 2.11 1.06 20.90
CA GLU A 124 3.37 0.47 21.35
C GLU A 124 3.58 -0.93 20.78
N ALA A 125 2.57 -1.80 20.88
CA ALA A 125 2.65 -3.18 20.42
C ALA A 125 2.73 -3.30 18.89
N GLN A 126 2.08 -2.38 18.16
CA GLN A 126 2.13 -2.30 16.70
C GLN A 126 3.53 -1.87 16.26
N GLY A 127 4.10 -0.87 16.93
CA GLY A 127 5.41 -0.30 16.60
C GLY A 127 5.43 0.46 15.25
N PRO A 128 6.63 0.82 14.78
CA PRO A 128 7.88 0.84 15.54
C PRO A 128 7.77 1.85 16.69
N PHE A 129 8.09 1.43 17.90
CA PHE A 129 8.03 2.32 19.07
C PHE A 129 9.39 2.97 19.30
N SER A 130 9.46 4.28 19.12
CA SER A 130 10.67 5.10 19.32
C SER A 130 10.29 6.44 19.92
N THR A 131 10.62 6.65 21.19
CA THR A 131 10.45 7.94 21.87
C THR A 131 11.47 8.96 21.38
N ASP A 132 12.72 8.54 21.17
CA ASP A 132 13.80 9.42 20.71
C ASP A 132 13.48 10.09 19.37
N LEU A 133 12.78 9.37 18.47
CA LEU A 133 12.31 9.92 17.20
C LEU A 133 11.25 11.02 17.44
N THR A 134 10.27 10.77 18.30
CA THR A 134 9.20 11.76 18.58
C THR A 134 9.71 12.93 19.38
N ASP A 135 10.65 12.71 20.31
CA ASP A 135 11.33 13.78 21.08
C ASP A 135 12.20 14.64 20.17
N PHE A 136 12.89 14.03 19.19
CA PHE A 136 13.61 14.77 18.15
C PHE A 136 12.67 15.68 17.33
N ILE A 137 11.53 15.17 16.86
CA ILE A 137 10.54 15.99 16.13
C ILE A 137 10.14 17.21 16.98
N LYS A 138 9.84 17.00 18.26
CA LYS A 138 9.46 18.05 19.19
C LYS A 138 10.55 19.08 19.39
N ALA A 139 11.80 18.63 19.61
CA ALA A 139 12.94 19.49 19.90
C ALA A 139 13.37 20.32 18.68
N GLU A 140 13.32 19.73 17.49
CA GLU A 140 13.86 20.33 16.26
C GLU A 140 12.79 20.95 15.35
N LYS A 141 11.53 21.00 15.81
CA LYS A 141 10.39 21.43 14.97
C LYS A 141 10.59 22.77 14.27
N ASP A 142 11.27 23.72 14.91
CA ASP A 142 11.48 25.06 14.36
C ASP A 142 12.53 25.13 13.25
N ASN A 143 13.30 24.05 13.07
CA ASN A 143 14.29 23.92 12.01
C ASN A 143 13.68 23.44 10.68
N TYR A 144 12.39 23.12 10.66
CA TYR A 144 11.70 22.63 9.47
C TYR A 144 10.51 23.52 9.10
N ARG A 145 10.36 23.77 7.80
CA ARG A 145 9.21 24.46 7.22
C ARG A 145 7.94 23.62 7.31
N ALA A 146 8.05 22.32 7.01
CA ALA A 146 6.94 21.38 7.06
C ALA A 146 7.39 19.95 7.41
N PHE A 147 6.44 19.17 7.91
CA PHE A 147 6.59 17.74 8.19
C PHE A 147 5.57 16.95 7.39
N ILE A 148 6.02 15.95 6.61
CA ILE A 148 5.17 15.03 5.85
C ILE A 148 5.20 13.68 6.54
N PHE A 149 4.06 13.22 7.05
CA PHE A 149 3.94 11.95 7.77
C PHE A 149 3.28 10.89 6.90
N PHE A 150 3.93 9.73 6.81
CA PHE A 150 3.40 8.58 6.11
C PHE A 150 2.77 7.58 7.05
N THR A 151 1.61 7.04 6.62
CA THR A 151 0.88 5.92 7.22
C THR A 151 0.29 6.23 8.59
N TYR A 152 -1.05 6.15 8.67
CA TYR A 152 -1.80 6.41 9.90
C TYR A 152 -1.48 5.43 11.04
N LEU A 153 -1.04 4.20 10.70
CA LEU A 153 -1.01 3.05 11.59
C LEU A 153 0.03 3.15 12.72
N TYR A 154 1.16 3.82 12.47
CA TYR A 154 2.36 3.67 13.27
C TYR A 154 2.57 4.76 14.32
N HIS A 155 3.32 4.41 15.39
CA HIS A 155 3.63 5.27 16.52
C HIS A 155 4.28 6.61 16.11
N PRO A 156 5.32 6.66 15.24
CA PRO A 156 5.96 7.93 14.88
C PRO A 156 4.97 8.94 14.29
N THR A 157 4.05 8.51 13.44
CA THR A 157 3.01 9.36 12.86
C THR A 157 2.01 9.82 13.91
N ASN A 158 1.48 8.88 14.73
CA ASN A 158 0.42 9.22 15.69
C ASN A 158 0.87 10.15 16.82
N ILE A 159 2.13 10.10 17.21
CA ILE A 159 2.68 10.93 18.27
C ILE A 159 3.37 12.15 17.69
N GLY A 160 4.28 11.95 16.71
CA GLY A 160 5.07 13.05 16.13
C GLY A 160 4.24 14.15 15.49
N ILE A 161 3.14 13.81 14.80
CA ILE A 161 2.29 14.80 14.13
C ILE A 161 1.67 15.82 15.10
N LYS A 162 1.41 15.41 16.35
CA LYS A 162 0.84 16.30 17.38
C LYS A 162 1.78 17.40 17.83
N GLU A 163 3.09 17.16 17.76
CA GLU A 163 4.12 18.12 18.14
C GLU A 163 4.33 19.22 17.09
N VAL A 164 3.81 19.01 15.86
CA VAL A 164 4.01 19.88 14.69
C VAL A 164 2.73 20.05 13.86
N ALA A 165 1.58 20.01 14.51
CA ALA A 165 0.25 19.96 13.87
C ALA A 165 0.06 21.05 12.80
N GLU A 166 0.44 22.30 13.11
CA GLU A 166 0.25 23.50 12.30
C GLU A 166 1.11 23.53 11.02
N LYS A 167 2.09 22.64 10.90
CA LYS A 167 2.96 22.52 9.72
C LYS A 167 3.11 21.06 9.27
N SER A 168 2.07 20.28 9.51
CA SER A 168 2.06 18.87 9.16
C SER A 168 1.15 18.55 7.98
N ILE A 169 1.63 17.65 7.13
CA ILE A 169 0.90 17.01 6.04
C ILE A 169 0.82 15.52 6.35
N LEU A 170 -0.38 14.96 6.43
CA LEU A 170 -0.58 13.52 6.63
C LEU A 170 -0.86 12.84 5.29
N ILE A 171 -0.11 11.79 4.97
CA ILE A 171 -0.41 10.84 3.89
C ILE A 171 -0.88 9.54 4.57
N PRO A 172 -2.21 9.30 4.71
CA PRO A 172 -2.70 8.28 5.61
C PRO A 172 -2.42 6.85 5.15
N THR A 173 -2.38 6.57 3.85
CA THR A 173 -2.32 5.22 3.27
C THR A 173 -3.38 4.28 3.85
N ALA A 174 -4.59 4.82 4.05
CA ALA A 174 -5.67 4.15 4.75
C ALA A 174 -6.47 3.22 3.84
N HIS A 175 -6.92 2.10 4.41
CA HIS A 175 -7.82 1.16 3.76
C HIS A 175 -8.71 0.45 4.78
N ASP A 176 -9.74 -0.29 4.34
CA ASP A 176 -10.74 -0.94 5.20
C ASP A 176 -10.15 -2.15 5.93
N GLU A 177 -9.45 -1.90 7.03
CA GLU A 177 -8.87 -2.91 7.90
C GLU A 177 -9.33 -2.75 9.36
N PRO A 178 -9.35 -3.82 10.17
CA PRO A 178 -9.92 -3.81 11.51
C PRO A 178 -9.36 -2.73 12.44
N GLN A 179 -8.07 -2.45 12.39
CA GLN A 179 -7.41 -1.47 13.23
C GLN A 179 -7.79 -0.03 12.88
N PHE A 180 -8.13 0.24 11.62
CA PHE A 180 -8.55 1.58 11.19
C PHE A 180 -9.78 2.10 11.98
N TYR A 181 -10.61 1.23 12.51
CA TYR A 181 -11.82 1.59 13.27
C TYR A 181 -11.60 1.80 14.76
N LEU A 182 -10.36 1.88 15.22
CA LEU A 182 -10.03 2.19 16.62
C LEU A 182 -10.21 3.67 16.88
N ASP A 183 -11.01 4.01 17.91
CA ASP A 183 -11.35 5.40 18.26
C ASP A 183 -10.11 6.28 18.53
N GLY A 184 -8.98 5.67 18.92
CA GLY A 184 -7.74 6.40 19.17
C GLY A 184 -7.16 7.11 17.95
N TYR A 185 -7.47 6.64 16.72
CA TYR A 185 -7.06 7.35 15.49
C TYR A 185 -7.93 8.60 15.19
N ALA A 186 -9.06 8.78 15.88
CA ALA A 186 -9.89 9.97 15.66
C ALA A 186 -9.12 11.28 15.86
N GLN A 187 -8.20 11.31 16.84
CA GLN A 187 -7.36 12.49 17.09
C GLN A 187 -6.38 12.71 15.94
N LEU A 188 -5.78 11.66 15.38
CA LEU A 188 -4.88 11.76 14.22
C LEU A 188 -5.57 12.43 13.03
N PHE A 189 -6.83 12.07 12.75
CA PHE A 189 -7.62 12.63 11.64
C PHE A 189 -8.31 13.98 11.97
N SER A 190 -7.91 14.63 13.04
CA SER A 190 -8.32 16.00 13.39
C SER A 190 -7.14 16.92 13.68
N CYS A 191 -5.92 16.40 13.59
CA CYS A 191 -4.72 17.08 14.07
C CYS A 191 -3.92 17.80 12.96
N PRO A 192 -3.67 17.21 11.77
CA PRO A 192 -2.80 17.82 10.78
C PRO A 192 -3.39 19.09 10.18
N GLU A 193 -2.53 20.01 9.71
CA GLU A 193 -2.96 21.16 8.93
C GLU A 193 -3.50 20.75 7.55
N PHE A 194 -2.92 19.66 6.97
CA PHE A 194 -3.32 19.18 5.67
C PHE A 194 -3.32 17.65 5.59
N ILE A 195 -4.27 17.06 4.84
CA ILE A 195 -4.27 15.65 4.51
C ILE A 195 -4.11 15.48 2.99
N MET A 196 -3.03 14.83 2.58
CA MET A 196 -2.79 14.46 1.19
C MET A 196 -3.16 13.00 0.97
N TYR A 197 -4.31 12.77 0.35
CA TYR A 197 -4.80 11.42 0.07
C TYR A 197 -4.16 10.83 -1.19
N ASN A 198 -4.06 9.50 -1.26
CA ASN A 198 -3.58 8.81 -2.45
C ASN A 198 -4.65 8.74 -3.56
N THR A 199 -5.91 8.56 -3.16
CA THR A 199 -7.04 8.41 -4.08
C THR A 199 -8.30 9.08 -3.52
N GLN A 200 -9.27 9.39 -4.40
CA GLN A 200 -10.59 9.84 -3.97
C GLN A 200 -11.29 8.78 -3.11
N THR A 201 -11.15 7.51 -3.45
CA THR A 201 -11.71 6.39 -2.69
C THR A 201 -11.16 6.32 -1.27
N GLU A 202 -9.85 6.54 -1.08
CA GLU A 202 -9.25 6.65 0.25
C GLU A 202 -9.82 7.82 1.04
N LYS A 203 -9.95 9.01 0.41
CA LYS A 203 -10.54 10.20 1.03
C LYS A 203 -11.96 9.92 1.50
N ASP A 204 -12.81 9.41 0.62
CA ASP A 204 -14.21 9.10 0.92
C ASP A 204 -14.33 8.09 2.07
N PHE A 205 -13.46 7.09 2.09
CA PHE A 205 -13.38 6.09 3.16
C PHE A 205 -12.99 6.71 4.50
N VAL A 206 -11.91 7.51 4.54
CA VAL A 206 -11.45 8.18 5.76
C VAL A 206 -12.51 9.14 6.28
N GLU A 207 -13.10 9.97 5.44
CA GLU A 207 -14.15 10.93 5.81
C GLU A 207 -15.44 10.27 6.29
N LYS A 208 -15.74 9.08 5.81
CA LYS A 208 -16.87 8.27 6.28
C LYS A 208 -16.64 7.73 7.69
N VAL A 209 -15.43 7.25 7.99
CA VAL A 209 -15.09 6.64 9.29
C VAL A 209 -14.75 7.72 10.32
N TYR A 210 -14.06 8.77 9.91
CA TYR A 210 -13.63 9.91 10.74
C TYR A 210 -14.16 11.23 10.18
N PRO A 211 -15.45 11.56 10.38
CA PRO A 211 -16.08 12.76 9.78
C PRO A 211 -15.40 14.08 10.12
N GLN A 212 -14.65 14.14 11.24
CA GLN A 212 -13.88 15.33 11.62
C GLN A 212 -12.77 15.66 10.63
N SER A 213 -12.26 14.69 9.87
CA SER A 213 -11.24 14.91 8.83
C SER A 213 -11.75 15.82 7.69
N LYS A 214 -13.08 15.93 7.50
CA LYS A 214 -13.67 16.86 6.53
C LYS A 214 -13.38 18.33 6.80
N LYS A 215 -13.00 18.67 8.05
CA LYS A 215 -12.65 20.03 8.45
C LYS A 215 -11.19 20.39 8.12
N ILE A 216 -10.37 19.39 7.82
CA ILE A 216 -8.97 19.55 7.47
C ILE A 216 -8.87 19.84 5.96
N LYS A 217 -8.03 20.80 5.57
CA LYS A 217 -7.72 21.02 4.16
C LYS A 217 -7.13 19.75 3.56
N SER A 218 -7.52 19.41 2.35
CA SER A 218 -7.05 18.17 1.73
C SER A 218 -7.04 18.22 0.22
N ASP A 219 -6.15 17.44 -0.39
CA ASP A 219 -6.13 17.17 -1.83
C ASP A 219 -5.76 15.69 -2.07
N ILE A 220 -5.74 15.29 -3.35
CA ILE A 220 -5.39 13.95 -3.79
C ILE A 220 -4.18 14.07 -4.70
N ALA A 221 -3.06 13.42 -4.29
CA ALA A 221 -1.86 13.43 -5.11
C ALA A 221 -1.44 12.01 -5.53
N GLY A 222 -1.50 11.03 -4.62
CA GLY A 222 -0.92 9.72 -4.85
C GLY A 222 0.58 9.78 -5.06
N ILE A 223 1.10 8.93 -5.94
CA ILE A 223 2.50 8.92 -6.40
C ILE A 223 2.57 9.36 -7.85
N GLY A 224 3.71 9.94 -8.25
CA GLY A 224 3.92 10.35 -9.62
C GLY A 224 4.57 9.27 -10.50
N PHE A 225 4.32 9.38 -11.80
CA PHE A 225 4.99 8.61 -12.84
C PHE A 225 5.56 9.59 -13.88
N ASP A 226 6.70 9.24 -14.45
CA ASP A 226 7.26 9.95 -15.59
C ASP A 226 6.83 9.26 -16.90
N ASP A 227 6.71 10.02 -17.99
CA ASP A 227 6.44 9.46 -19.32
C ASP A 227 7.75 9.00 -19.95
N TYR A 228 8.26 7.88 -19.46
CA TYR A 228 9.38 7.18 -20.10
C TYR A 228 9.15 5.67 -20.04
N ASP A 229 9.79 4.95 -20.94
CA ASP A 229 9.73 3.49 -20.92
C ASP A 229 10.51 2.95 -19.72
N MET A 230 9.85 2.14 -18.91
CA MET A 230 10.51 1.45 -17.82
C MET A 230 11.55 0.48 -18.39
N ALA A 231 12.76 0.46 -17.79
CA ALA A 231 13.83 -0.42 -18.24
C ALA A 231 13.39 -1.88 -18.20
N VAL A 232 13.65 -2.58 -19.29
CA VAL A 232 13.41 -4.02 -19.46
C VAL A 232 14.67 -4.68 -20.05
N THR A 233 14.80 -5.98 -19.85
CA THR A 233 15.88 -6.79 -20.41
C THR A 233 15.31 -7.95 -21.24
N GLN A 234 16.16 -8.86 -21.68
CA GLN A 234 15.70 -10.08 -22.33
C GLN A 234 14.90 -10.94 -21.35
N LEU A 235 13.76 -11.45 -21.81
CA LEU A 235 12.94 -12.37 -21.02
C LEU A 235 13.74 -13.65 -20.72
N PRO A 236 13.83 -14.12 -19.46
CA PRO A 236 14.53 -15.36 -19.13
C PRO A 236 13.95 -16.56 -19.90
N GLU A 237 14.80 -17.52 -20.25
CA GLU A 237 14.44 -18.68 -21.11
C GLU A 237 13.29 -19.52 -20.56
N ASP A 238 13.13 -19.57 -19.24
CA ASP A 238 12.03 -20.28 -18.57
C ASP A 238 10.65 -19.67 -18.80
N PHE A 239 10.58 -18.47 -19.40
CA PHE A 239 9.35 -17.75 -19.65
C PHE A 239 9.07 -17.58 -21.14
N GLN A 240 7.79 -17.64 -21.50
CA GLN A 240 7.30 -17.33 -22.83
C GLN A 240 6.41 -16.10 -22.81
N ALA A 241 6.72 -15.11 -23.65
CA ALA A 241 5.93 -13.90 -23.74
C ALA A 241 4.45 -14.20 -24.07
N LYS A 242 3.53 -13.53 -23.36
CA LYS A 242 2.08 -13.71 -23.49
C LYS A 242 1.58 -15.15 -23.26
N LYS A 243 2.33 -15.93 -22.46
CA LYS A 243 1.94 -17.27 -22.01
C LYS A 243 1.76 -17.36 -20.50
N TYR A 244 1.66 -16.23 -19.81
CA TYR A 244 1.41 -16.20 -18.38
C TYR A 244 0.63 -14.95 -17.95
N PHE A 245 -0.10 -15.10 -16.87
CA PHE A 245 -0.60 -14.01 -16.04
C PHE A 245 0.36 -13.79 -14.88
N ILE A 246 0.45 -12.55 -14.39
CA ILE A 246 1.42 -12.20 -13.36
C ILE A 246 0.76 -11.54 -12.15
N TYR A 247 1.23 -11.90 -10.96
CA TYR A 247 1.00 -11.19 -9.71
C TYR A 247 2.34 -10.67 -9.19
N ILE A 248 2.38 -9.43 -8.73
CA ILE A 248 3.58 -8.82 -8.15
C ILE A 248 3.25 -8.23 -6.79
N GLY A 249 3.93 -8.71 -5.74
CA GLY A 249 3.72 -8.26 -4.37
C GLY A 249 4.01 -9.34 -3.34
N ARG A 250 3.72 -9.07 -2.06
CA ARG A 250 3.83 -10.09 -1.01
C ARG A 250 2.81 -11.20 -1.24
N ILE A 251 3.27 -12.44 -1.35
CA ILE A 251 2.41 -13.60 -1.57
C ILE A 251 1.90 -14.08 -0.22
N VAL A 252 0.76 -13.52 0.20
CA VAL A 252 0.11 -13.74 1.50
C VAL A 252 -1.40 -13.85 1.35
N GLU A 253 -2.06 -14.45 2.33
CA GLU A 253 -3.52 -14.61 2.35
C GLU A 253 -4.26 -13.27 2.31
N ASP A 254 -3.81 -12.29 3.13
CA ASP A 254 -4.44 -10.96 3.23
C ASP A 254 -4.44 -10.17 1.90
N LYS A 255 -3.54 -10.52 0.97
CA LYS A 255 -3.50 -9.95 -0.40
C LYS A 255 -4.35 -10.75 -1.40
N GLY A 256 -5.15 -11.72 -0.95
CA GLY A 256 -6.02 -12.51 -1.81
C GLY A 256 -5.31 -13.58 -2.64
N CYS A 257 -4.02 -13.86 -2.36
CA CYS A 257 -3.24 -14.80 -3.17
C CYS A 257 -3.77 -16.23 -3.12
N VAL A 258 -4.29 -16.68 -1.95
CA VAL A 258 -4.89 -18.02 -1.82
C VAL A 258 -6.10 -18.15 -2.75
N MET A 259 -7.01 -17.19 -2.72
CA MET A 259 -8.19 -17.15 -3.59
C MET A 259 -7.78 -17.13 -5.09
N MET A 260 -6.81 -16.31 -5.45
CA MET A 260 -6.32 -16.23 -6.84
C MET A 260 -5.75 -17.56 -7.34
N ILE A 261 -4.94 -18.24 -6.52
CA ILE A 261 -4.37 -19.56 -6.84
C ILE A 261 -5.48 -20.60 -7.00
N GLU A 262 -6.47 -20.63 -6.10
CA GLU A 262 -7.62 -21.53 -6.22
C GLU A 262 -8.42 -21.27 -7.49
N TYR A 263 -8.68 -20.01 -7.83
CA TYR A 263 -9.40 -19.64 -9.05
C TYR A 263 -8.60 -20.01 -10.31
N PHE A 264 -7.29 -19.81 -10.30
CA PHE A 264 -6.44 -20.21 -11.42
C PHE A 264 -6.41 -21.73 -11.62
N ARG A 265 -6.34 -22.52 -10.54
CA ARG A 265 -6.47 -23.99 -10.63
C ARG A 265 -7.80 -24.45 -11.20
N ASN A 266 -8.88 -23.80 -10.77
CA ASN A 266 -10.21 -24.09 -11.33
C ASN A 266 -10.29 -23.71 -12.82
N PHE A 267 -9.70 -22.57 -13.21
CA PHE A 267 -9.56 -22.18 -14.61
C PHE A 267 -8.85 -23.25 -15.42
N LYS A 268 -7.68 -23.72 -14.99
CA LYS A 268 -6.92 -24.77 -15.69
C LYS A 268 -7.69 -26.07 -15.83
N LYS A 269 -8.41 -26.48 -14.78
CA LYS A 269 -9.27 -27.68 -14.81
C LYS A 269 -10.41 -27.56 -15.81
N ASN A 270 -11.03 -26.39 -15.93
CA ASN A 270 -12.18 -26.16 -16.79
C ASN A 270 -11.80 -25.81 -18.23
N HIS A 271 -10.54 -25.45 -18.48
CA HIS A 271 -10.01 -25.01 -19.78
C HIS A 271 -8.76 -25.81 -20.15
N PRO A 272 -8.89 -27.10 -20.49
CA PRO A 272 -7.76 -27.97 -20.82
C PRO A 272 -7.00 -27.51 -22.08
N GLU A 273 -7.61 -26.67 -22.92
CA GLU A 273 -6.95 -26.03 -24.07
C GLU A 273 -5.90 -24.98 -23.65
N CYS A 274 -5.94 -24.50 -22.43
CA CYS A 274 -5.00 -23.50 -21.89
C CYS A 274 -3.85 -24.14 -21.08
N THR A 275 -3.38 -25.34 -21.44
CA THR A 275 -2.33 -26.08 -20.70
C THR A 275 -1.00 -25.35 -20.63
N ASP A 276 -0.66 -24.55 -21.62
CA ASP A 276 0.58 -23.79 -21.71
C ASP A 276 0.56 -22.46 -20.94
N ILE A 277 -0.60 -22.05 -20.43
CA ILE A 277 -0.74 -20.82 -19.65
C ILE A 277 -0.26 -21.03 -18.22
N LYS A 278 0.60 -20.12 -17.73
CA LYS A 278 1.17 -20.13 -16.37
C LYS A 278 0.64 -18.97 -15.51
N LEU A 279 0.75 -19.12 -14.20
CA LEU A 279 0.59 -18.04 -13.22
C LEU A 279 1.96 -17.75 -12.59
N VAL A 280 2.49 -16.57 -12.81
CA VAL A 280 3.78 -16.12 -12.26
C VAL A 280 3.54 -15.26 -11.04
N LEU A 281 4.16 -15.64 -9.92
CA LEU A 281 4.07 -14.93 -8.63
C LEU A 281 5.44 -14.34 -8.30
N VAL A 282 5.52 -13.01 -8.34
CA VAL A 282 6.76 -12.25 -8.05
C VAL A 282 6.67 -11.65 -6.65
N GLY A 283 7.61 -12.03 -5.78
CA GLY A 283 7.74 -11.50 -4.43
C GLY A 283 7.97 -12.55 -3.36
N LYS A 284 8.08 -12.09 -2.10
CA LYS A 284 8.30 -12.99 -0.97
C LYS A 284 7.07 -13.85 -0.72
N ASN A 285 7.22 -15.15 -0.80
CA ASN A 285 6.17 -16.12 -0.45
C ASN A 285 6.15 -16.36 1.05
N SER A 286 4.95 -16.24 1.65
CA SER A 286 4.65 -16.57 3.05
C SER A 286 3.44 -17.51 3.17
N LEU A 287 2.99 -18.10 2.06
CA LEU A 287 1.97 -19.15 2.07
C LEU A 287 2.62 -20.52 2.26
N ASP A 288 1.80 -21.51 2.65
CA ASP A 288 2.23 -22.93 2.66
C ASP A 288 2.67 -23.34 1.25
N GLU A 289 3.80 -24.03 1.16
CA GLU A 289 4.37 -24.53 -0.10
C GLU A 289 3.36 -25.39 -0.89
N LYS A 290 2.53 -26.19 -0.20
CA LYS A 290 1.48 -26.99 -0.83
C LYS A 290 0.46 -26.17 -1.63
N LEU A 291 0.26 -24.91 -1.27
CA LEU A 291 -0.65 -24.01 -2.00
C LEU A 291 -0.02 -23.48 -3.28
N THR A 292 1.30 -23.38 -3.36
CA THR A 292 2.00 -22.80 -4.50
C THR A 292 2.70 -23.83 -5.36
N GLN A 293 2.78 -25.10 -4.91
CA GLN A 293 3.44 -26.18 -5.64
C GLN A 293 2.52 -26.72 -6.75
N ALA A 294 2.79 -26.34 -7.98
CA ALA A 294 2.14 -26.85 -9.20
C ALA A 294 2.99 -26.48 -10.42
N ASP A 295 2.96 -27.31 -11.48
CA ASP A 295 3.76 -27.11 -12.70
C ASP A 295 3.37 -25.85 -13.48
N ASP A 296 2.17 -25.32 -13.23
CA ASP A 296 1.63 -24.13 -13.89
C ASP A 296 1.66 -22.87 -13.01
N ILE A 297 2.28 -22.94 -11.81
CA ILE A 297 2.52 -21.81 -10.91
C ILE A 297 4.02 -21.62 -10.71
N ILE A 298 4.54 -20.47 -11.11
CA ILE A 298 5.96 -20.14 -11.02
C ILE A 298 6.18 -19.10 -9.93
N LEU A 299 6.99 -19.45 -8.93
CA LEU A 299 7.46 -18.53 -7.89
C LEU A 299 8.84 -18.00 -8.27
N THR A 300 8.98 -16.72 -8.49
CA THR A 300 10.30 -16.11 -8.78
C THR A 300 11.08 -15.71 -7.52
N GLY A 301 10.40 -15.64 -6.37
CA GLY A 301 10.94 -14.93 -5.22
C GLY A 301 10.97 -13.42 -5.45
N PHE A 302 11.86 -12.74 -4.71
CA PHE A 302 12.09 -11.31 -4.91
C PHE A 302 12.79 -11.07 -6.26
N ALA A 303 12.28 -10.11 -7.03
CA ALA A 303 12.88 -9.65 -8.28
C ALA A 303 13.28 -8.17 -8.14
N ASP A 304 14.42 -7.80 -8.71
CA ASP A 304 14.78 -6.39 -8.86
C ASP A 304 13.85 -5.69 -9.88
N ASP A 305 13.95 -4.38 -9.99
CA ASP A 305 13.06 -3.61 -10.87
C ASP A 305 13.21 -4.00 -12.34
N LEU A 306 14.42 -4.37 -12.79
CA LEU A 306 14.67 -4.75 -14.18
C LEU A 306 13.97 -6.07 -14.52
N LEU A 307 14.13 -7.10 -13.70
CA LEU A 307 13.45 -8.38 -13.88
C LEU A 307 11.93 -8.25 -13.68
N LYS A 308 11.48 -7.51 -12.65
CA LYS A 308 10.08 -7.22 -12.41
C LYS A 308 9.40 -6.61 -13.64
N ASN A 309 10.00 -5.55 -14.19
CA ASN A 309 9.46 -4.84 -15.34
C ASN A 309 9.48 -5.73 -16.60
N THR A 310 10.53 -6.54 -16.78
CA THR A 310 10.64 -7.49 -17.91
C THR A 310 9.52 -8.53 -17.85
N LEU A 311 9.30 -9.14 -16.69
CA LEU A 311 8.21 -10.11 -16.51
C LEU A 311 6.84 -9.45 -16.69
N LEU A 312 6.63 -8.25 -16.15
CA LEU A 312 5.37 -7.52 -16.30
C LEU A 312 5.09 -7.18 -17.77
N LYS A 313 6.07 -6.66 -18.50
CA LYS A 313 5.92 -6.27 -19.91
C LYS A 313 5.53 -7.45 -20.83
N ASN A 314 5.97 -8.64 -20.49
CA ASN A 314 5.72 -9.85 -21.28
C ASN A 314 4.51 -10.68 -20.80
N ALA A 315 3.83 -10.28 -19.74
CA ALA A 315 2.63 -10.95 -19.25
C ALA A 315 1.40 -10.71 -20.14
N CYS A 316 0.41 -11.61 -20.09
CA CYS A 316 -0.92 -11.39 -20.69
C CYS A 316 -1.64 -10.23 -19.97
N ALA A 317 -1.63 -10.26 -18.65
CA ALA A 317 -2.18 -9.22 -17.77
C ALA A 317 -1.59 -9.36 -16.38
N LEU A 318 -1.60 -8.23 -15.62
CA LEU A 318 -1.39 -8.22 -14.17
C LEU A 318 -2.69 -8.64 -13.48
N ILE A 319 -2.60 -9.53 -12.48
CA ILE A 319 -3.73 -9.88 -11.61
C ILE A 319 -3.52 -9.24 -10.25
N MET A 320 -4.51 -8.47 -9.78
CA MET A 320 -4.52 -7.85 -8.45
C MET A 320 -5.69 -8.40 -7.63
N PRO A 321 -5.48 -9.46 -6.84
CA PRO A 321 -6.53 -10.12 -6.08
C PRO A 321 -6.82 -9.46 -4.73
N SER A 322 -6.06 -8.42 -4.34
CA SER A 322 -6.17 -7.73 -3.05
C SER A 322 -7.59 -7.26 -2.75
N PHE A 323 -8.00 -7.42 -1.48
CA PHE A 323 -9.26 -6.87 -0.98
C PHE A 323 -9.13 -5.41 -0.54
N TYR A 324 -7.93 -4.98 -0.21
CA TYR A 324 -7.65 -3.68 0.38
C TYR A 324 -6.39 -3.06 -0.22
N GLU A 325 -6.51 -1.87 -0.77
CA GLU A 325 -5.43 -1.04 -1.26
C GLU A 325 -5.76 0.44 -0.99
N SER A 326 -4.74 1.27 -0.82
CA SER A 326 -4.91 2.73 -0.75
C SER A 326 -4.60 3.42 -2.07
N LEU A 327 -3.70 2.83 -2.89
CA LEU A 327 -3.32 3.31 -4.22
C LEU A 327 -3.08 2.16 -5.20
N SER A 328 -2.31 1.14 -4.79
CA SER A 328 -1.81 0.05 -5.63
C SER A 328 -0.81 0.50 -6.71
N LEU A 329 0.43 0.74 -6.29
CA LEU A 329 1.52 1.18 -7.19
C LEU A 329 1.68 0.25 -8.39
N ILE A 330 1.69 -1.05 -8.16
CA ILE A 330 1.91 -2.04 -9.23
C ILE A 330 0.80 -2.04 -10.28
N THR A 331 -0.44 -1.69 -9.90
CA THR A 331 -1.53 -1.51 -10.87
C THR A 331 -1.24 -0.31 -11.79
N LEU A 332 -0.79 0.80 -11.22
CA LEU A 332 -0.41 1.98 -11.99
C LEU A 332 0.85 1.74 -12.83
N GLU A 333 1.83 0.98 -12.31
CA GLU A 333 3.01 0.54 -13.07
C GLU A 333 2.61 -0.32 -14.29
N ALA A 334 1.69 -1.25 -14.12
CA ALA A 334 1.18 -2.04 -15.25
C ALA A 334 0.47 -1.17 -16.28
N MET A 335 -0.38 -0.25 -15.83
CA MET A 335 -1.13 0.65 -16.70
C MET A 335 -0.22 1.60 -17.49
N ILE A 336 0.85 2.15 -16.88
CA ILE A 336 1.79 3.03 -17.60
C ILE A 336 2.67 2.24 -18.59
N MET A 337 2.93 0.96 -18.31
CA MET A 337 3.60 0.03 -19.22
C MET A 337 2.67 -0.53 -20.32
N GLU A 338 1.41 -0.07 -20.35
CA GLU A 338 0.39 -0.51 -21.31
C GLU A 338 0.04 -2.00 -21.18
N ILE A 339 0.15 -2.55 -19.97
CA ILE A 339 -0.19 -3.93 -19.66
C ILE A 339 -1.60 -4.00 -19.07
N PRO A 340 -2.47 -4.88 -19.59
CA PRO A 340 -3.82 -5.07 -19.06
C PRO A 340 -3.81 -5.45 -17.59
N VAL A 341 -4.86 -5.07 -16.86
CA VAL A 341 -5.02 -5.38 -15.44
C VAL A 341 -6.33 -6.12 -15.18
N ILE A 342 -6.27 -7.13 -14.32
CA ILE A 342 -7.43 -7.90 -13.83
C ILE A 342 -7.50 -7.70 -12.32
N VAL A 343 -8.53 -7.05 -11.81
CA VAL A 343 -8.60 -6.62 -10.42
C VAL A 343 -9.76 -7.23 -9.66
N ASN A 344 -9.57 -7.46 -8.36
CA ASN A 344 -10.66 -7.82 -7.47
C ASN A 344 -11.64 -6.64 -7.32
N ARG A 345 -12.87 -6.79 -7.79
CA ARG A 345 -13.90 -5.75 -7.74
C ARG A 345 -14.34 -5.38 -6.31
N ASN A 346 -14.06 -6.22 -5.32
CA ASN A 346 -14.35 -5.91 -3.93
C ASN A 346 -13.34 -4.92 -3.32
N CYS A 347 -12.24 -4.62 -4.00
CA CYS A 347 -11.33 -3.54 -3.65
C CYS A 347 -11.75 -2.27 -4.42
N GLU A 348 -12.41 -1.34 -3.74
CA GLU A 348 -12.94 -0.11 -4.35
C GLU A 348 -11.86 0.73 -5.04
N VAL A 349 -10.64 0.79 -4.49
CA VAL A 349 -9.50 1.52 -5.08
C VAL A 349 -9.09 0.90 -6.41
N LEU A 350 -8.89 -0.43 -6.45
CA LEU A 350 -8.52 -1.13 -7.68
C LEU A 350 -9.60 -0.99 -8.75
N TYR A 351 -10.85 -1.16 -8.35
CA TYR A 351 -11.99 -1.03 -9.25
C TYR A 351 -12.12 0.40 -9.80
N ALA A 352 -11.90 1.42 -8.95
CA ALA A 352 -11.95 2.81 -9.38
C ALA A 352 -10.87 3.16 -10.43
N HIS A 353 -9.68 2.53 -10.40
CA HIS A 353 -8.67 2.73 -11.43
C HIS A 353 -9.15 2.26 -12.80
N ILE A 354 -9.67 1.03 -12.90
CA ILE A 354 -10.12 0.49 -14.19
C ILE A 354 -11.40 1.18 -14.68
N GLU A 355 -12.32 1.55 -13.78
CA GLU A 355 -13.55 2.26 -14.14
C GLU A 355 -13.25 3.66 -14.70
N LYS A 356 -12.38 4.44 -14.04
CA LYS A 356 -12.00 5.78 -14.47
C LYS A 356 -11.12 5.80 -15.73
N SER A 357 -10.35 4.76 -15.96
CA SER A 357 -9.53 4.63 -17.17
C SER A 357 -10.30 4.04 -18.36
N ASP A 358 -11.47 3.45 -18.12
CA ASP A 358 -12.21 2.63 -19.10
C ASP A 358 -11.33 1.51 -19.67
N THR A 359 -10.54 0.84 -18.81
CA THR A 359 -9.62 -0.23 -19.18
C THR A 359 -9.60 -1.32 -18.12
N GLY A 360 -9.04 -2.50 -18.45
CA GLY A 360 -8.94 -3.61 -17.51
C GLY A 360 -10.21 -4.44 -17.36
N LYS A 361 -10.12 -5.48 -16.57
CA LYS A 361 -11.23 -6.36 -16.17
C LYS A 361 -11.29 -6.50 -14.66
N SER A 362 -12.47 -6.79 -14.15
CA SER A 362 -12.67 -7.06 -12.71
C SER A 362 -13.37 -8.39 -12.49
N PHE A 363 -13.17 -8.96 -11.31
CA PHE A 363 -13.83 -10.19 -10.89
C PHE A 363 -14.29 -10.09 -9.42
N ARG A 364 -15.40 -10.78 -9.10
CA ARG A 364 -15.92 -10.99 -7.74
C ARG A 364 -15.89 -12.45 -7.32
N ASN A 365 -15.82 -13.34 -8.30
CA ASN A 365 -15.94 -14.78 -8.11
C ASN A 365 -15.13 -15.54 -9.17
N ASN A 366 -15.07 -16.86 -9.03
CA ASN A 366 -14.31 -17.75 -9.89
C ASN A 366 -14.71 -17.69 -11.38
N SER A 367 -16.03 -17.54 -11.67
CA SER A 367 -16.52 -17.45 -13.06
C SER A 367 -16.00 -16.18 -13.73
N GLU A 368 -16.25 -15.02 -13.10
CA GLU A 368 -15.79 -13.71 -13.60
C GLU A 368 -14.24 -13.67 -13.75
N PHE A 369 -13.51 -14.34 -12.84
CA PHE A 369 -12.06 -14.47 -12.94
C PHE A 369 -11.67 -15.25 -14.20
N SER A 370 -12.27 -16.42 -14.43
CA SER A 370 -12.00 -17.25 -15.63
C SER A 370 -12.35 -16.51 -16.92
N GLU A 371 -13.47 -15.79 -16.94
CA GLU A 371 -13.90 -14.96 -18.08
C GLU A 371 -12.88 -13.85 -18.40
N ALA A 372 -12.34 -13.21 -17.37
CA ALA A 372 -11.31 -12.17 -17.53
C ALA A 372 -10.00 -12.75 -18.11
N LEU A 373 -9.57 -13.94 -17.66
CA LEU A 373 -8.41 -14.60 -18.22
C LEU A 373 -8.64 -14.96 -19.71
N LEU A 374 -9.77 -15.59 -20.03
CA LEU A 374 -10.12 -15.95 -21.40
C LEU A 374 -10.24 -14.73 -22.32
N PHE A 375 -10.77 -13.62 -21.79
CA PHE A 375 -10.85 -12.38 -22.53
C PHE A 375 -9.47 -11.95 -23.03
N TYR A 376 -8.46 -11.84 -22.15
CA TYR A 376 -7.11 -11.40 -22.56
C TYR A 376 -6.33 -12.44 -23.37
N LEU A 377 -6.62 -13.72 -23.22
CA LEU A 377 -6.02 -14.76 -24.08
C LEU A 377 -6.55 -14.73 -25.53
N LYS A 378 -7.73 -14.19 -25.76
CA LYS A 378 -8.39 -14.10 -27.09
C LYS A 378 -8.23 -12.74 -27.76
N GLN A 379 -7.75 -11.71 -27.02
CA GLN A 379 -7.59 -10.38 -27.57
C GLN A 379 -6.51 -10.32 -28.66
N ASN A 380 -6.78 -9.53 -29.68
CA ASN A 380 -5.78 -9.23 -30.69
C ASN A 380 -4.88 -8.07 -30.28
N ASN A 381 -3.73 -7.95 -30.91
CA ASN A 381 -2.72 -6.94 -30.58
C ASN A 381 -3.25 -5.50 -30.73
N LYS A 382 -4.14 -5.23 -31.69
CA LYS A 382 -4.66 -3.88 -31.93
C LYS A 382 -5.53 -3.40 -30.76
N ASP A 383 -6.40 -4.28 -30.24
CA ASP A 383 -7.28 -3.95 -29.12
C ASP A 383 -6.46 -3.80 -27.82
N LEU A 384 -5.45 -4.65 -27.60
CA LEU A 384 -4.54 -4.52 -26.45
C LEU A 384 -3.76 -3.20 -26.49
N LEU A 385 -3.23 -2.79 -27.65
CA LEU A 385 -2.55 -1.50 -27.80
C LEU A 385 -3.49 -0.31 -27.55
N THR A 386 -4.73 -0.40 -28.02
CA THR A 386 -5.72 0.66 -27.78
C THR A 386 -6.07 0.78 -26.33
N GLU A 387 -6.30 -0.34 -25.65
CA GLU A 387 -6.58 -0.38 -24.20
C GLU A 387 -5.38 0.11 -23.40
N GLY A 388 -4.16 -0.34 -23.75
CA GLY A 388 -2.92 0.08 -23.10
C GLY A 388 -2.67 1.58 -23.18
N ALA A 389 -2.86 2.17 -24.38
CA ALA A 389 -2.72 3.63 -24.56
C ALA A 389 -3.72 4.43 -23.70
N LYS A 390 -4.96 3.97 -23.55
CA LYS A 390 -5.94 4.57 -22.63
C LYS A 390 -5.49 4.48 -21.17
N ALA A 391 -5.01 3.31 -20.76
CA ALA A 391 -4.51 3.09 -19.40
C ALA A 391 -3.32 4.00 -19.07
N LYS A 392 -2.33 4.07 -19.97
CA LYS A 392 -1.17 4.96 -19.85
C LYS A 392 -1.61 6.43 -19.74
N ASN A 393 -2.50 6.87 -20.62
CA ASN A 393 -3.01 8.26 -20.59
C ASN A 393 -3.72 8.58 -19.27
N TYR A 394 -4.49 7.66 -18.71
CA TYR A 394 -5.10 7.81 -17.40
C TYR A 394 -4.05 8.05 -16.30
N VAL A 395 -2.97 7.24 -16.28
CA VAL A 395 -1.90 7.39 -15.28
C VAL A 395 -1.20 8.72 -15.44
N LEU A 396 -0.75 9.09 -16.65
CA LEU A 396 -0.04 10.34 -16.89
C LEU A 396 -0.88 11.58 -16.59
N LYS A 397 -2.18 11.53 -16.87
CA LYS A 397 -3.09 12.64 -16.58
C LYS A 397 -3.30 12.85 -15.07
N ASN A 398 -3.41 11.77 -14.29
CA ASN A 398 -3.80 11.85 -12.87
C ASN A 398 -2.61 11.73 -11.91
N TYR A 399 -1.53 11.09 -12.35
CA TYR A 399 -0.39 10.71 -11.52
C TYR A 399 0.96 11.09 -12.17
N SER A 400 1.07 12.21 -12.91
CA SER A 400 2.38 12.70 -13.36
C SER A 400 3.15 13.34 -12.20
N TRP A 401 4.49 13.15 -12.16
CA TRP A 401 5.31 13.79 -11.14
C TRP A 401 5.17 15.32 -11.11
N ASN A 402 5.04 15.95 -12.27
CA ASN A 402 4.82 17.40 -12.31
C ASN A 402 3.54 17.80 -11.56
N THR A 403 2.43 17.08 -11.78
CA THR A 403 1.17 17.34 -11.08
C THR A 403 1.30 17.08 -9.59
N VAL A 404 1.92 15.95 -9.20
CA VAL A 404 2.10 15.57 -7.79
C VAL A 404 2.97 16.60 -7.06
N ILE A 405 4.14 16.94 -7.61
CA ILE A 405 5.07 17.88 -6.98
C ILE A 405 4.48 19.28 -6.85
N ASN A 406 3.77 19.78 -7.87
CA ASN A 406 3.11 21.07 -7.80
C ASN A 406 2.06 21.14 -6.68
N LYS A 407 1.33 20.05 -6.42
CA LYS A 407 0.40 19.97 -5.29
C LYS A 407 1.11 20.07 -3.95
N TYR A 408 2.18 19.28 -3.75
CA TYR A 408 2.97 19.35 -2.51
C TYR A 408 3.62 20.72 -2.33
N ASP A 409 4.20 21.29 -3.38
CA ASP A 409 4.82 22.61 -3.36
C ASP A 409 3.81 23.70 -2.95
N SER A 410 2.61 23.68 -3.55
CA SER A 410 1.54 24.59 -3.19
C SER A 410 1.12 24.49 -1.73
N VAL A 411 0.97 23.26 -1.22
CA VAL A 411 0.62 23.04 0.18
C VAL A 411 1.74 23.49 1.11
N ILE A 412 2.98 23.09 0.86
CA ILE A 412 4.15 23.46 1.71
C ILE A 412 4.32 24.99 1.79
N LYS A 413 4.10 25.70 0.69
CA LYS A 413 4.15 27.16 0.65
C LYS A 413 3.03 27.84 1.45
N SER A 414 1.90 27.15 1.60
CA SER A 414 0.74 27.68 2.35
C SER A 414 0.80 27.43 3.86
N LEU A 415 1.67 26.49 4.32
CA LEU A 415 1.96 26.25 5.74
C LEU A 415 2.88 27.36 6.30
#